data_02f8e29c148f4155854e7bd92d080074
#
_entry.id   02f8e29c148f4155854e7bd92d080074
#
_cell.length_a   1.000
_cell.length_b   1.000
_cell.length_c   1.000
_cell.angle_alpha   90.00
_cell.angle_beta   90.00
_cell.angle_gamma   90.00
#
_symmetry.space_group_name_H-M   'P 1'
#
loop_
_entity.id
_entity.type
_entity.pdbx_description
1 polymer ?
#
loop_
_entity_poly.entity_id
_entity_poly.type
_entity_poly.pdbx_seq_one_letter_code
_entity_poly.pdbx_strand_id
1 'polypeptide(L)'
;NGWAMGGHDTGDIFLTGSLMKNGVFTNTISLDQQIALANGADTRFRSLTLSSDGGVGEPTRSCTLSFSREGRPIPALASPAQIFDRLFGNEEGGTIAQQRRQLRNTSSMLDRVLEHSKQLNRSLGANDQRKFDEYLSSIRTIEQRVDRAEAWLNVPKPEVSRDSISAEATQQGPKDYIKAIYDLMYLAFQ
;
A
#
# COMPACT_ATOMS: atom_id res chain seq x y z
N ASN A 1 -24.76 20.84 -16.74
CA ASN A 1 -23.54 20.03 -16.67
C ASN A 1 -23.00 20.12 -15.24
N GLY A 2 -23.58 19.30 -14.33
CA GLY A 2 -23.31 19.34 -12.90
C GLY A 2 -21.97 18.76 -12.51
N TRP A 3 -20.94 19.56 -12.59
CA TRP A 3 -19.64 19.33 -11.96
C TRP A 3 -19.64 20.00 -10.59
N ALA A 4 -20.38 19.45 -9.64
CA ALA A 4 -20.23 19.88 -8.25
C ALA A 4 -19.22 18.95 -7.60
N MET A 5 -17.95 19.22 -7.82
CA MET A 5 -16.89 18.68 -7.01
C MET A 5 -16.62 19.69 -5.90
N GLY A 6 -16.93 19.35 -4.69
CA GLY A 6 -16.74 20.22 -3.54
C GLY A 6 -16.27 19.45 -2.32
N GLY A 7 -15.29 20.02 -1.63
CA GLY A 7 -14.87 19.50 -0.34
C GLY A 7 -14.04 18.21 -0.41
N HIS A 8 -14.42 17.24 0.36
CA HIS A 8 -13.66 16.00 0.58
C HIS A 8 -13.56 15.10 -0.67
N ASP A 9 -14.54 15.16 -1.57
CA ASP A 9 -14.55 14.35 -2.81
C ASP A 9 -13.36 14.63 -3.72
N THR A 10 -12.79 15.84 -3.66
CA THR A 10 -11.62 16.21 -4.45
C THR A 10 -10.39 15.39 -4.05
N GLY A 11 -10.26 15.04 -2.76
CA GLY A 11 -9.15 14.20 -2.29
C GLY A 11 -9.15 12.82 -2.95
N ASP A 12 -10.34 12.22 -3.10
CA ASP A 12 -10.47 10.85 -3.64
C ASP A 12 -10.06 10.74 -5.12
N ILE A 13 -10.02 11.85 -5.84
CA ILE A 13 -9.69 11.87 -7.27
C ILE A 13 -8.44 12.70 -7.60
N PHE A 14 -7.82 13.31 -6.59
CA PHE A 14 -6.72 14.26 -6.78
C PHE A 14 -5.54 13.67 -7.57
N LEU A 15 -5.07 12.48 -7.19
CA LEU A 15 -3.94 11.83 -7.85
C LEU A 15 -4.35 10.88 -8.98
N THR A 16 -5.62 10.56 -9.13
CA THR A 16 -6.11 9.69 -10.21
C THR A 16 -6.57 10.46 -11.43
N GLY A 17 -6.89 11.74 -11.26
CA GLY A 17 -7.52 12.56 -12.32
C GLY A 17 -8.88 12.03 -12.74
N SER A 18 -9.50 11.20 -11.93
CA SER A 18 -10.75 10.52 -12.22
C SER A 18 -11.93 11.48 -12.16
N LEU A 19 -13.02 11.10 -12.80
CA LEU A 19 -14.25 11.86 -12.76
C LEU A 19 -15.25 11.19 -11.80
N MET A 20 -15.90 11.98 -10.97
CA MET A 20 -17.09 11.52 -10.25
C MET A 20 -18.31 11.67 -11.12
N LYS A 21 -19.03 10.59 -11.39
CA LYS A 21 -20.28 10.60 -12.14
C LYS A 21 -21.38 9.99 -11.28
N ASN A 22 -22.42 10.76 -11.02
CA ASN A 22 -23.57 10.33 -10.19
C ASN A 22 -23.17 9.83 -8.80
N GLY A 23 -22.21 10.48 -8.15
CA GLY A 23 -21.72 10.06 -6.83
C GLY A 23 -20.83 8.79 -6.82
N VAL A 24 -20.46 8.28 -7.98
CA VAL A 24 -19.61 7.10 -8.11
C VAL A 24 -18.26 7.52 -8.70
N PHE A 25 -17.18 7.14 -8.01
CA PHE A 25 -15.81 7.29 -8.51
C PHE A 25 -15.46 6.15 -9.45
N THR A 26 -14.81 6.50 -10.55
CA THR A 26 -14.23 5.54 -11.49
C THR A 26 -12.70 5.61 -11.44
N ASN A 27 -12.17 5.56 -10.22
CA ASN A 27 -10.72 5.64 -10.00
C ASN A 27 -9.98 4.53 -10.73
N THR A 28 -8.82 4.89 -11.23
CA THR A 28 -7.78 3.99 -11.73
C THR A 28 -6.53 4.22 -10.91
N ILE A 29 -5.38 3.81 -11.41
CA ILE A 29 -4.11 4.00 -10.73
C ILE A 29 -3.83 5.49 -10.46
N SER A 30 -3.39 5.81 -9.26
CA SER A 30 -2.95 7.16 -8.92
C SER A 30 -1.54 7.47 -9.44
N LEU A 31 -1.23 8.74 -9.63
CA LEU A 31 0.05 9.21 -10.17
C LEU A 31 1.24 8.70 -9.35
N ASP A 32 1.17 8.76 -8.02
CA ASP A 32 2.21 8.25 -7.13
C ASP A 32 2.47 6.75 -7.32
N GLN A 33 1.42 5.97 -7.52
CA GLN A 33 1.56 4.54 -7.77
C GLN A 33 2.06 4.24 -9.20
N GLN A 34 1.71 5.07 -10.17
CA GLN A 34 2.28 4.97 -11.51
C GLN A 34 3.78 5.26 -11.50
N ILE A 35 4.22 6.28 -10.76
CA ILE A 35 5.64 6.58 -10.55
C ILE A 35 6.34 5.43 -9.81
N ALA A 36 5.70 4.87 -8.78
CA ALA A 36 6.23 3.74 -8.03
C ALA A 36 6.42 2.48 -8.91
N LEU A 37 5.55 2.25 -9.88
CA LEU A 37 5.71 1.15 -10.84
C LEU A 37 6.89 1.39 -11.78
N ALA A 38 7.11 2.63 -12.21
CA ALA A 38 8.19 2.97 -13.13
C ALA A 38 9.57 2.97 -12.46
N ASN A 39 9.66 3.50 -11.24
CA ASN A 39 10.95 3.79 -10.58
C ASN A 39 11.24 2.92 -9.34
N GLY A 40 10.25 2.20 -8.84
CA GLY A 40 10.38 1.43 -7.59
C GLY A 40 11.04 0.05 -7.74
N ALA A 41 11.68 -0.27 -8.88
CA ALA A 41 12.30 -1.57 -9.09
C ALA A 41 13.46 -1.81 -8.13
N ASP A 42 14.28 -0.79 -7.91
CA ASP A 42 15.55 -0.84 -7.20
C ASP A 42 15.42 -0.48 -5.71
N THR A 43 14.20 -0.41 -5.19
CA THR A 43 13.93 -0.06 -3.79
C THR A 43 13.21 -1.19 -3.05
N ARG A 44 13.49 -1.33 -1.74
CA ARG A 44 12.81 -2.32 -0.88
C ARG A 44 11.29 -2.10 -0.85
N PHE A 45 10.86 -0.86 -0.75
CA PHE A 45 9.46 -0.44 -0.80
C PHE A 45 9.25 0.46 -2.00
N ARG A 46 8.36 0.09 -2.90
CA ARG A 46 8.06 0.90 -4.10
C ARG A 46 7.40 2.22 -3.77
N SER A 47 6.59 2.25 -2.73
CA SER A 47 5.89 3.43 -2.25
C SER A 47 5.64 3.36 -0.76
N LEU A 48 5.48 4.51 -0.15
CA LEU A 48 5.10 4.70 1.23
C LEU A 48 3.88 5.63 1.26
N THR A 49 2.73 5.06 1.63
CA THR A 49 1.47 5.81 1.72
C THR A 49 1.24 6.21 3.17
N LEU A 50 1.19 7.50 3.42
CA LEU A 50 1.08 8.08 4.76
C LEU A 50 -0.13 9.01 4.84
N SER A 51 -0.78 9.05 6.01
CA SER A 51 -1.78 10.06 6.33
C SER A 51 -1.87 10.27 7.84
N SER A 52 -2.58 11.31 8.27
CA SER A 52 -2.80 11.56 9.68
C SER A 52 -3.67 10.49 10.35
N ASP A 53 -4.67 9.98 9.65
CA ASP A 53 -5.68 9.09 10.22
C ASP A 53 -5.42 7.60 9.95
N GLY A 54 -4.61 7.30 8.93
CA GLY A 54 -4.30 5.94 8.52
C GLY A 54 -5.46 5.23 7.83
N GLY A 55 -5.19 4.00 7.35
CA GLY A 55 -6.20 3.19 6.67
C GLY A 55 -6.62 3.74 5.31
N VAL A 56 -7.83 3.44 4.90
CA VAL A 56 -8.40 3.88 3.61
C VAL A 56 -9.45 4.97 3.76
N GLY A 57 -10.06 5.10 4.95
CA GLY A 57 -11.19 5.99 5.16
C GLY A 57 -12.50 5.45 4.57
N GLU A 58 -13.43 6.37 4.31
CA GLU A 58 -14.73 6.08 3.71
C GLU A 58 -14.82 6.73 2.32
N PRO A 59 -15.69 6.26 1.42
CA PRO A 59 -15.97 6.95 0.17
C PRO A 59 -16.31 8.42 0.43
N THR A 60 -15.75 9.33 -0.35
CA THR A 60 -15.85 10.81 -0.20
C THR A 60 -15.09 11.38 1.00
N ARG A 61 -14.42 10.55 1.78
CA ARG A 61 -13.56 10.93 2.93
C ARG A 61 -12.37 9.98 3.05
N SER A 62 -11.70 9.73 1.94
CA SER A 62 -10.52 8.87 1.95
C SER A 62 -9.41 9.40 2.85
N CYS A 63 -8.82 8.49 3.63
CA CYS A 63 -7.60 8.74 4.38
C CYS A 63 -6.34 8.47 3.56
N THR A 64 -6.48 8.27 2.26
CA THR A 64 -5.38 8.02 1.33
C THR A 64 -5.63 8.72 0.00
N LEU A 65 -4.55 9.15 -0.64
CA LEU A 65 -4.58 9.68 -2.01
C LEU A 65 -4.08 8.65 -3.04
N SER A 66 -3.61 7.49 -2.56
CA SER A 66 -2.99 6.45 -3.36
C SER A 66 -4.00 5.37 -3.74
N PHE A 67 -4.08 5.07 -5.03
CA PHE A 67 -4.99 4.06 -5.57
C PHE A 67 -4.25 3.06 -6.45
N SER A 68 -4.61 1.78 -6.32
CA SER A 68 -4.06 0.70 -7.14
C SER A 68 -4.47 0.82 -8.60
N ARG A 69 -3.92 -0.03 -9.46
CA ARG A 69 -4.28 -0.08 -10.89
C ARG A 69 -5.78 -0.34 -11.12
N GLU A 70 -6.41 -1.06 -10.21
CA GLU A 70 -7.84 -1.38 -10.20
C GLU A 70 -8.70 -0.28 -9.56
N GLY A 71 -8.11 0.88 -9.23
CA GLY A 71 -8.81 1.99 -8.61
C GLY A 71 -9.18 1.77 -7.14
N ARG A 72 -8.53 0.83 -6.46
CA ARG A 72 -8.76 0.57 -5.02
C ARG A 72 -7.85 1.43 -4.16
N PRO A 73 -8.36 2.03 -3.08
CA PRO A 73 -7.55 2.83 -2.19
C PRO A 73 -6.49 1.96 -1.48
N ILE A 74 -5.27 2.46 -1.42
CA ILE A 74 -4.15 1.81 -0.73
C ILE A 74 -4.11 2.32 0.71
N PRO A 75 -4.17 1.44 1.72
CA PRO A 75 -4.15 1.85 3.11
C PRO A 75 -2.90 2.68 3.46
N ALA A 76 -3.13 3.83 4.09
CA ALA A 76 -2.06 4.68 4.60
C ALA A 76 -1.64 4.28 6.01
N LEU A 77 -0.39 4.50 6.34
CA LEU A 77 0.14 4.40 7.70
C LEU A 77 0.07 5.77 8.38
N ALA A 78 -0.29 5.78 9.66
CA ALA A 78 -0.38 6.99 10.47
C ALA A 78 0.56 6.98 11.68
N SER A 79 0.88 5.83 12.22
CA SER A 79 1.72 5.72 13.41
C SER A 79 3.21 5.84 13.05
N PRO A 80 3.94 6.85 13.59
CA PRO A 80 5.39 6.96 13.38
C PRO A 80 6.13 5.69 13.81
N ALA A 81 5.72 5.05 14.91
CA ALA A 81 6.29 3.78 15.36
C ALA A 81 6.13 2.67 14.31
N GLN A 82 4.93 2.49 13.77
CA GLN A 82 4.68 1.48 12.72
C GLN A 82 5.45 1.78 11.43
N ILE A 83 5.56 3.06 11.05
CA ILE A 83 6.33 3.48 9.88
C ILE A 83 7.82 3.16 10.10
N PHE A 84 8.35 3.49 11.28
CA PHE A 84 9.73 3.18 11.65
C PHE A 84 10.00 1.67 11.59
N ASP A 85 9.15 0.87 12.22
CA ASP A 85 9.29 -0.58 12.27
C ASP A 85 9.23 -1.20 10.87
N ARG A 86 8.38 -0.68 10.00
CA ARG A 86 8.32 -1.12 8.60
C ARG A 86 9.59 -0.79 7.82
N LEU A 87 10.13 0.41 7.99
CA LEU A 87 11.30 0.87 7.22
C LEU A 87 12.60 0.28 7.75
N PHE A 88 12.79 0.31 9.07
CA PHE A 88 14.06 0.05 9.72
C PHE A 88 14.03 -1.12 10.71
N GLY A 89 12.84 -1.48 11.21
CA GLY A 89 12.69 -2.58 12.16
C GLY A 89 13.12 -3.92 11.54
N ASN A 90 13.72 -4.77 12.35
CA ASN A 90 13.91 -6.16 11.99
C ASN A 90 12.54 -6.84 12.04
N GLU A 91 11.97 -7.12 10.88
CA GLU A 91 10.69 -7.79 10.80
C GLU A 91 10.78 -9.12 11.53
N GLU A 92 9.86 -9.29 12.49
CA GLU A 92 9.54 -10.53 13.18
C GLU A 92 10.76 -11.38 13.60
N GLY A 93 11.03 -11.39 14.89
CA GLY A 93 12.12 -12.11 15.53
C GLY A 93 12.27 -13.55 15.03
N GLY A 94 13.12 -13.72 14.03
CA GLY A 94 13.42 -15.01 13.45
C GLY A 94 14.68 -14.93 12.58
N THR A 95 15.27 -16.07 12.32
CA THR A 95 16.40 -16.16 11.39
C THR A 95 15.95 -15.88 9.95
N ILE A 96 16.87 -15.43 9.09
CA ILE A 96 16.63 -15.27 7.64
C ILE A 96 16.04 -16.56 7.04
N ALA A 97 16.46 -17.73 7.54
CA ALA A 97 15.94 -19.02 7.09
C ALA A 97 14.45 -19.20 7.46
N GLN A 98 14.02 -18.74 8.64
CA GLN A 98 12.62 -18.79 9.07
C GLN A 98 11.77 -17.81 8.25
N GLN A 99 12.22 -16.59 8.05
CA GLN A 99 11.55 -15.58 7.21
C GLN A 99 11.39 -16.09 5.77
N ARG A 100 12.44 -16.66 5.19
CA ARG A 100 12.39 -17.26 3.84
C ARG A 100 11.38 -18.40 3.76
N ARG A 101 11.33 -19.27 4.78
CA ARG A 101 10.34 -20.35 4.84
C ARG A 101 8.90 -19.81 4.88
N GLN A 102 8.67 -18.74 5.63
CA GLN A 102 7.36 -18.11 5.74
C GLN A 102 6.94 -17.49 4.40
N LEU A 103 7.83 -16.76 3.73
CA LEU A 103 7.57 -16.20 2.40
C LEU A 103 7.24 -17.30 1.37
N ARG A 104 8.00 -18.39 1.34
CA ARG A 104 7.73 -19.53 0.47
C ARG A 104 6.38 -20.21 0.76
N ASN A 105 6.02 -20.36 2.03
CA ASN A 105 4.72 -20.90 2.41
C ASN A 105 3.58 -20.00 1.90
N THR A 106 3.74 -18.67 2.03
CA THR A 106 2.77 -17.70 1.53
C THR A 106 2.68 -17.78 0.00
N SER A 107 3.80 -17.79 -0.73
CA SER A 107 3.84 -17.95 -2.18
C SER A 107 3.11 -19.24 -2.62
N SER A 108 3.43 -20.37 -2.00
CA SER A 108 2.78 -21.65 -2.31
C SER A 108 1.27 -21.65 -2.03
N MET A 109 0.80 -20.89 -1.02
CA MET A 109 -0.63 -20.72 -0.77
C MET A 109 -1.27 -19.87 -1.87
N LEU A 110 -0.64 -18.79 -2.28
CA LEU A 110 -1.13 -17.92 -3.37
C LEU A 110 -1.22 -18.67 -4.69
N ASP A 111 -0.22 -19.48 -5.04
CA ASP A 111 -0.22 -20.33 -6.24
C ASP A 111 -1.44 -21.26 -6.28
N ARG A 112 -1.74 -21.93 -5.16
CA ARG A 112 -2.91 -22.79 -5.04
C ARG A 112 -4.22 -22.03 -5.23
N VAL A 113 -4.32 -20.84 -4.64
CA VAL A 113 -5.51 -20.00 -4.80
C VAL A 113 -5.67 -19.59 -6.26
N LEU A 114 -4.59 -19.18 -6.93
CA LEU A 114 -4.61 -18.80 -8.35
C LEU A 114 -4.98 -19.98 -9.26
N GLU A 115 -4.49 -21.19 -8.97
CA GLU A 115 -4.81 -22.39 -9.76
C GLU A 115 -6.29 -22.78 -9.63
N HIS A 116 -6.81 -22.86 -8.42
CA HIS A 116 -8.24 -23.15 -8.19
C HIS A 116 -9.12 -22.05 -8.80
N SER A 117 -8.66 -20.82 -8.76
CA SER A 117 -9.37 -19.67 -9.30
C SER A 117 -9.53 -19.72 -10.81
N LYS A 118 -8.57 -20.25 -11.55
CA LYS A 118 -8.67 -20.43 -13.01
C LYS A 118 -9.81 -21.36 -13.41
N GLN A 119 -10.07 -22.41 -12.62
CA GLN A 119 -11.16 -23.34 -12.87
C GLN A 119 -12.51 -22.67 -12.59
N LEU A 120 -12.62 -21.96 -11.47
CA LEU A 120 -13.83 -21.25 -11.09
C LEU A 120 -14.19 -20.17 -12.10
N ASN A 121 -13.22 -19.38 -12.57
CA ASN A 121 -13.45 -18.28 -13.52
C ASN A 121 -14.12 -18.74 -14.82
N ARG A 122 -13.81 -19.97 -15.27
CA ARG A 122 -14.43 -20.56 -16.49
C ARG A 122 -15.91 -20.88 -16.34
N SER A 123 -16.40 -21.03 -15.10
CA SER A 123 -17.80 -21.35 -14.79
C SER A 123 -18.65 -20.13 -14.47
N LEU A 124 -18.04 -18.94 -14.37
CA LEU A 124 -18.73 -17.71 -13.98
C LEU A 124 -19.33 -17.00 -15.21
N GLY A 125 -20.44 -16.28 -14.98
CA GLY A 125 -21.00 -15.36 -15.97
C GLY A 125 -20.14 -14.09 -16.13
N ALA A 126 -20.31 -13.36 -17.24
CA ALA A 126 -19.46 -12.22 -17.62
C ALA A 126 -19.34 -11.12 -16.55
N ASN A 127 -20.40 -10.87 -15.76
CA ASN A 127 -20.37 -9.88 -14.68
C ASN A 127 -19.53 -10.37 -13.49
N ASP A 128 -19.67 -11.65 -13.16
CA ASP A 128 -18.93 -12.24 -12.02
C ASP A 128 -17.47 -12.46 -12.39
N GLN A 129 -17.18 -12.79 -13.66
CA GLN A 129 -15.81 -12.86 -14.17
C GLN A 129 -15.05 -11.54 -13.96
N ARG A 130 -15.67 -10.39 -14.25
CA ARG A 130 -15.03 -9.08 -14.03
C ARG A 130 -14.67 -8.84 -12.56
N LYS A 131 -15.59 -9.12 -11.63
CA LYS A 131 -15.33 -9.02 -10.19
C LYS A 131 -14.26 -10.00 -9.71
N PHE A 132 -14.25 -11.18 -10.33
CA PHE A 132 -13.30 -12.20 -10.01
C PHE A 132 -11.89 -11.88 -10.54
N ASP A 133 -11.79 -11.27 -11.71
CA ASP A 133 -10.53 -10.78 -12.27
C ASP A 133 -9.93 -9.66 -11.39
N GLU A 134 -10.76 -8.78 -10.81
CA GLU A 134 -10.32 -7.81 -9.80
C GLU A 134 -9.75 -8.48 -8.55
N TYR A 135 -10.39 -9.56 -8.08
CA TYR A 135 -9.89 -10.34 -6.96
C TYR A 135 -8.55 -11.00 -7.30
N LEU A 136 -8.41 -11.60 -8.49
CA LEU A 136 -7.17 -12.20 -8.95
C LEU A 136 -6.03 -11.17 -9.09
N SER A 137 -6.34 -9.97 -9.55
CA SER A 137 -5.37 -8.86 -9.59
C SER A 137 -4.86 -8.49 -8.20
N SER A 138 -5.74 -8.53 -7.20
CA SER A 138 -5.33 -8.28 -5.80
C SER A 138 -4.38 -9.37 -5.27
N ILE A 139 -4.64 -10.64 -5.61
CA ILE A 139 -3.76 -11.76 -5.25
C ILE A 139 -2.39 -11.59 -5.91
N ARG A 140 -2.33 -11.25 -7.20
CA ARG A 140 -1.06 -10.99 -7.92
C ARG A 140 -0.28 -9.83 -7.29
N THR A 141 -0.96 -8.83 -6.76
CA THR A 141 -0.29 -7.74 -6.03
C THR A 141 0.38 -8.25 -4.75
N ILE A 142 -0.26 -9.19 -4.04
CA ILE A 142 0.33 -9.81 -2.85
C ILE A 142 1.52 -10.68 -3.25
N GLU A 143 1.40 -11.48 -4.30
CA GLU A 143 2.48 -12.29 -4.87
C GLU A 143 3.72 -11.44 -5.17
N GLN A 144 3.56 -10.34 -5.89
CA GLN A 144 4.65 -9.40 -6.19
C GLN A 144 5.31 -8.80 -4.92
N ARG A 145 4.53 -8.61 -3.84
CA ARG A 145 5.08 -8.15 -2.55
C ARG A 145 5.90 -9.25 -1.87
N VAL A 146 5.45 -10.50 -1.93
CA VAL A 146 6.17 -11.66 -1.39
C VAL A 146 7.49 -11.86 -2.15
N ASP A 147 7.47 -11.84 -3.48
CA ASP A 147 8.66 -11.98 -4.32
C ASP A 147 9.68 -10.88 -4.01
N ARG A 148 9.20 -9.64 -3.85
CA ARG A 148 10.06 -8.52 -3.46
C ARG A 148 10.65 -8.72 -2.08
N ALA A 149 9.85 -9.13 -1.10
CA ALA A 149 10.33 -9.39 0.25
C ALA A 149 11.43 -10.48 0.23
N GLU A 150 11.26 -11.53 -0.58
CA GLU A 150 12.27 -12.57 -0.74
C GLU A 150 13.57 -12.03 -1.40
N ALA A 151 13.45 -11.21 -2.44
CA ALA A 151 14.59 -10.61 -3.13
C ALA A 151 15.41 -9.69 -2.21
N TRP A 152 14.76 -8.97 -1.31
CA TRP A 152 15.41 -8.06 -0.36
C TRP A 152 15.76 -8.68 0.99
N LEU A 153 15.49 -9.97 1.19
CA LEU A 153 15.67 -10.65 2.47
C LEU A 153 17.13 -10.65 2.95
N ASN A 154 18.07 -10.75 2.02
CA ASN A 154 19.50 -10.77 2.34
C ASN A 154 20.15 -9.37 2.30
N VAL A 155 19.42 -8.34 1.92
CA VAL A 155 19.90 -6.96 1.94
C VAL A 155 19.60 -6.39 3.32
N PRO A 156 20.60 -5.96 4.10
CA PRO A 156 20.33 -5.39 5.41
C PRO A 156 19.50 -4.09 5.27
N LYS A 157 18.63 -3.84 6.25
CA LYS A 157 18.01 -2.54 6.39
C LYS A 157 19.03 -1.54 6.94
N PRO A 158 18.94 -0.25 6.62
CA PRO A 158 19.78 0.77 7.24
C PRO A 158 19.62 0.75 8.77
N GLU A 159 20.74 0.88 9.48
CA GLU A 159 20.72 0.99 10.93
C GLU A 159 20.38 2.41 11.34
N VAL A 160 19.18 2.60 11.85
CA VAL A 160 18.68 3.87 12.36
C VAL A 160 18.25 3.69 13.81
N SER A 161 18.75 4.55 14.71
CA SER A 161 18.31 4.52 16.11
C SER A 161 16.87 5.03 16.22
N ARG A 162 16.02 4.25 16.90
CA ARG A 162 14.64 4.66 17.20
C ARG A 162 14.59 5.97 18.02
N ASP A 163 15.61 6.23 18.84
CA ASP A 163 15.71 7.43 19.65
C ASP A 163 16.02 8.70 18.83
N SER A 164 16.44 8.55 17.56
CA SER A 164 16.69 9.70 16.68
C SER A 164 15.41 10.38 16.19
N ILE A 165 14.27 9.74 16.37
CA ILE A 165 12.95 10.26 15.99
C ILE A 165 11.97 10.16 17.15
N SER A 166 10.94 11.01 17.15
CA SER A 166 9.84 10.90 18.11
C SER A 166 8.85 9.82 17.69
N ALA A 167 9.27 8.54 17.74
CA ALA A 167 8.48 7.41 17.23
C ALA A 167 7.14 7.24 17.95
N GLU A 168 7.06 7.67 19.21
CA GLU A 168 5.82 7.60 20.03
C GLU A 168 4.96 8.87 19.92
N ALA A 169 5.31 9.80 19.02
CA ALA A 169 4.51 11.01 18.81
C ALA A 169 3.13 10.65 18.26
N THR A 170 2.13 11.36 18.78
CA THR A 170 0.71 11.17 18.41
C THR A 170 0.11 12.48 17.92
N GLN A 171 -1.05 12.39 17.32
CA GLN A 171 -1.80 13.55 16.82
C GLN A 171 -2.18 14.57 17.92
N GLN A 172 -2.19 14.19 19.21
CA GLN A 172 -2.41 15.08 20.33
C GLN A 172 -1.25 16.08 20.51
N GLY A 173 -0.05 15.72 20.02
CA GLY A 173 1.09 16.62 19.90
C GLY A 173 1.43 16.93 18.44
N PRO A 174 0.62 17.73 17.72
CA PRO A 174 0.69 17.82 16.24
C PRO A 174 2.05 18.25 15.71
N LYS A 175 2.79 19.08 16.45
CA LYS A 175 4.13 19.53 16.06
C LYS A 175 5.12 18.37 16.03
N ASP A 176 5.17 17.58 17.08
CA ASP A 176 6.10 16.46 17.22
C ASP A 176 5.70 15.31 16.31
N TYR A 177 4.40 15.10 16.13
CA TYR A 177 3.86 14.13 15.21
C TYR A 177 4.25 14.45 13.75
N ILE A 178 3.99 15.66 13.28
CA ILE A 178 4.35 16.09 11.93
C ILE A 178 5.86 16.00 11.72
N LYS A 179 6.65 16.46 12.72
CA LYS A 179 8.10 16.35 12.66
C LYS A 179 8.55 14.90 12.51
N ALA A 180 8.00 13.97 13.31
CA ALA A 180 8.35 12.56 13.24
C ALA A 180 8.03 11.95 11.85
N ILE A 181 6.88 12.30 11.26
CA ILE A 181 6.52 11.86 9.92
C ILE A 181 7.52 12.37 8.87
N TYR A 182 7.90 13.64 8.92
CA TYR A 182 8.88 14.21 7.98
C TYR A 182 10.29 13.63 8.17
N ASP A 183 10.72 13.43 9.42
CA ASP A 183 12.01 12.79 9.72
C ASP A 183 12.06 11.37 9.14
N LEU A 184 10.96 10.59 9.28
CA LEU A 184 10.83 9.25 8.69
C LEU A 184 10.83 9.28 7.16
N MET A 185 10.14 10.24 6.55
CA MET A 185 10.18 10.42 5.09
C MET A 185 11.60 10.72 4.62
N TYR A 186 12.32 11.62 5.29
CA TYR A 186 13.69 11.97 4.97
C TYR A 186 14.62 10.75 5.06
N LEU A 187 14.52 9.99 6.16
CA LEU A 187 15.30 8.77 6.35
C LEU A 187 14.97 7.66 5.33
N ALA A 188 13.75 7.61 4.83
CA ALA A 188 13.34 6.62 3.83
C ALA A 188 13.96 6.87 2.44
N PHE A 189 14.50 8.08 2.19
CA PHE A 189 15.17 8.44 0.93
C PHE A 189 16.70 8.34 1.01
N GLN A 190 17.27 7.97 2.13
CA GLN A 190 18.71 7.72 2.29
C GLN A 190 19.07 6.26 2.01
#